data_5bd5fe3f12399fde46ef218f79d8d099
#
_entry.id   5bd5fe3f12399fde46ef218f79d8d099
#
_cell.length_a   1.000
_cell.length_b   1.000
_cell.length_c   1.000
_cell.angle_alpha   90.00
_cell.angle_beta   90.00
_cell.angle_gamma   90.00
#
_symmetry.space_group_name_H-M   'P 1'
#
loop_
_entity.id
_entity.type
_entity.pdbx_description
1 polymer ?
#
loop_
_entity_poly.entity_id
_entity_poly.type
_entity_poly.pdbx_seq_one_letter_code
_entity_poly.pdbx_strand_id
1 'polypeptide(L)'
;MDILSAEAFITGDPPQTVQPLGRYLPDIPEDIATTYLAESGFNKENLVLDPFGTSIHMLLEIARAGYRVLTAVNNPITRFVLEVEADPPTHAELVASLSELASSRKGDEKLETQLTSLYLTTCPHCQASTPAEEFIWEKSAAYPTKRILTCNHCGNSGEFAVLSDDQEKINNLNRTTAMHRARALERVAAPGDPDRIYAEEVLTYHLPRPLYSLITIINRLDSLQITDRQRRDLSALLLGV
;
A
#
# COMPACT_ATOMS: atom_id res chain seq x y z
N MET A 1 22.28 -24.67 -33.08
CA MET A 1 22.53 -24.00 -31.81
C MET A 1 23.02 -25.07 -30.85
N ASP A 2 24.28 -25.00 -30.44
CA ASP A 2 24.87 -26.04 -29.60
C ASP A 2 24.49 -25.74 -28.12
N ILE A 3 23.54 -26.49 -27.59
CA ILE A 3 22.99 -26.35 -26.24
C ILE A 3 24.09 -26.57 -25.17
N LEU A 4 25.20 -27.17 -25.56
CA LEU A 4 26.32 -27.45 -24.65
C LEU A 4 27.32 -26.29 -24.51
N SER A 5 27.16 -25.21 -25.23
CA SER A 5 28.01 -24.02 -25.15
C SER A 5 27.45 -22.88 -24.28
N ALA A 6 26.23 -23.03 -23.76
CA ALA A 6 25.68 -22.07 -22.81
C ALA A 6 26.33 -22.25 -21.42
N GLU A 7 26.65 -21.16 -20.76
CA GLU A 7 27.13 -21.24 -19.37
C GLU A 7 26.10 -21.99 -18.53
N ALA A 8 26.58 -22.97 -17.77
CA ALA A 8 25.70 -23.83 -16.96
C ALA A 8 25.05 -23.07 -15.78
N PHE A 9 25.53 -21.88 -15.48
CA PHE A 9 25.05 -21.06 -14.36
C PHE A 9 25.31 -19.58 -14.63
N ILE A 10 24.23 -18.79 -14.63
CA ILE A 10 24.29 -17.34 -14.69
C ILE A 10 24.07 -16.82 -13.26
N THR A 11 25.08 -16.13 -12.72
CA THR A 11 24.95 -15.44 -11.43
C THR A 11 24.15 -14.17 -11.64
N GLY A 12 23.03 -14.05 -10.92
CA GLY A 12 22.31 -12.79 -10.87
C GLY A 12 22.82 -11.90 -9.73
N ASP A 13 22.60 -10.61 -9.88
CA ASP A 13 22.88 -9.63 -8.85
C ASP A 13 21.68 -9.46 -7.89
N PRO A 14 21.91 -9.16 -6.61
CA PRO A 14 20.81 -8.83 -5.72
C PRO A 14 20.11 -7.56 -6.19
N PRO A 15 18.77 -7.45 -6.04
CA PRO A 15 18.00 -6.27 -6.43
C PRO A 15 18.60 -5.00 -5.86
N GLN A 16 18.91 -4.02 -6.72
CA GLN A 16 19.55 -2.78 -6.31
C GLN A 16 18.58 -1.77 -5.69
N THR A 17 17.30 -1.92 -5.96
CA THR A 17 16.26 -1.01 -5.47
C THR A 17 15.13 -1.77 -4.81
N VAL A 18 14.78 -1.34 -3.59
CA VAL A 18 13.55 -1.83 -2.94
C VAL A 18 12.37 -1.14 -3.62
N GLN A 19 11.57 -1.90 -4.32
CA GLN A 19 10.33 -1.41 -4.92
C GLN A 19 9.29 -1.14 -3.83
N PRO A 20 8.48 -0.08 -3.92
CA PRO A 20 7.46 0.24 -2.91
C PRO A 20 6.47 -0.90 -2.64
N LEU A 21 6.16 -1.69 -3.67
CA LEU A 21 5.26 -2.83 -3.58
C LEU A 21 6.01 -4.18 -3.57
N GLY A 22 7.34 -4.17 -3.42
CA GLY A 22 8.20 -5.35 -3.48
C GLY A 22 7.85 -6.43 -2.46
N ARG A 23 7.27 -6.06 -1.31
CA ARG A 23 6.85 -7.04 -0.29
C ARG A 23 5.81 -8.07 -0.78
N TYR A 24 5.16 -7.82 -1.89
CA TYR A 24 4.20 -8.74 -2.51
C TYR A 24 4.82 -9.63 -3.60
N LEU A 25 6.12 -9.49 -3.84
CA LEU A 25 6.83 -10.13 -4.93
C LEU A 25 7.97 -10.98 -4.39
N PRO A 26 8.29 -12.11 -5.05
CA PRO A 26 9.47 -12.87 -4.71
C PRO A 26 10.74 -12.08 -5.06
N ASP A 27 11.75 -12.17 -4.19
CA ASP A 27 13.08 -11.66 -4.47
C ASP A 27 13.74 -12.53 -5.54
N ILE A 28 13.87 -11.99 -6.74
CA ILE A 28 14.55 -12.66 -7.87
C ILE A 28 15.78 -11.82 -8.22
N PRO A 29 16.95 -12.45 -8.35
CA PRO A 29 18.15 -11.75 -8.77
C PRO A 29 18.00 -11.10 -10.14
N GLU A 30 18.55 -9.90 -10.29
CA GLU A 30 18.56 -9.13 -11.55
C GLU A 30 19.59 -9.72 -12.54
N ASP A 31 19.48 -9.33 -13.81
CA ASP A 31 20.38 -9.64 -14.93
C ASP A 31 20.44 -11.11 -15.40
N ILE A 32 19.76 -12.06 -14.76
CA ILE A 32 19.75 -13.46 -15.19
C ILE A 32 19.08 -13.60 -16.56
N ALA A 33 17.88 -13.06 -16.71
CA ALA A 33 17.08 -13.24 -17.91
C ALA A 33 17.66 -12.47 -19.11
N THR A 34 18.15 -11.27 -18.89
CA THR A 34 18.77 -10.42 -19.93
C THR A 34 20.08 -10.98 -20.40
N THR A 35 20.94 -11.49 -19.50
CA THR A 35 22.18 -12.17 -19.85
C THR A 35 21.89 -13.43 -20.69
N TYR A 36 20.95 -14.26 -20.25
CA TYR A 36 20.57 -15.46 -21.00
C TYR A 36 20.08 -15.14 -22.43
N LEU A 37 19.22 -14.14 -22.56
CA LEU A 37 18.68 -13.73 -23.87
C LEU A 37 19.78 -13.16 -24.77
N ALA A 38 20.71 -12.39 -24.23
CA ALA A 38 21.83 -11.82 -24.98
C ALA A 38 22.80 -12.90 -25.45
N GLU A 39 23.21 -13.83 -24.57
CA GLU A 39 24.13 -14.91 -24.90
C GLU A 39 23.53 -15.96 -25.84
N SER A 40 22.23 -16.18 -25.74
CA SER A 40 21.50 -17.10 -26.63
C SER A 40 21.29 -16.55 -28.04
N GLY A 41 21.69 -15.30 -28.31
CA GLY A 41 21.58 -14.67 -29.62
C GLY A 41 20.15 -14.37 -30.04
N PHE A 42 19.21 -14.24 -29.13
CA PHE A 42 17.85 -13.86 -29.46
C PHE A 42 17.79 -12.41 -29.97
N ASN A 43 17.03 -12.22 -31.06
CA ASN A 43 16.77 -10.90 -31.60
C ASN A 43 15.75 -10.15 -30.68
N LYS A 44 15.95 -8.85 -30.48
CA LYS A 44 15.03 -7.99 -29.71
C LYS A 44 13.62 -7.90 -30.30
N GLU A 45 13.46 -8.22 -31.58
CA GLU A 45 12.15 -8.33 -32.25
C GLU A 45 11.37 -9.60 -31.85
N ASN A 46 12.05 -10.59 -31.29
CA ASN A 46 11.41 -11.81 -30.81
C ASN A 46 10.51 -11.52 -29.61
N LEU A 47 9.43 -12.29 -29.51
CA LEU A 47 8.52 -12.23 -28.38
C LEU A 47 8.99 -13.20 -27.29
N VAL A 48 9.26 -12.68 -26.11
CA VAL A 48 9.52 -13.47 -24.89
C VAL A 48 8.18 -13.75 -24.23
N LEU A 49 7.86 -15.03 -24.05
CA LEU A 49 6.63 -15.46 -23.38
C LEU A 49 6.96 -15.94 -21.96
N ASP A 50 6.37 -15.30 -20.96
CA ASP A 50 6.31 -15.80 -19.60
C ASP A 50 4.89 -16.27 -19.27
N PRO A 51 4.63 -17.57 -19.25
CA PRO A 51 3.28 -18.10 -19.02
C PRO A 51 2.88 -18.12 -17.53
N PHE A 52 3.77 -17.76 -16.62
CA PHE A 52 3.54 -17.86 -15.18
C PHE A 52 3.43 -16.50 -14.47
N GLY A 53 4.07 -15.48 -15.02
CA GLY A 53 4.02 -14.11 -14.50
C GLY A 53 4.43 -13.99 -13.02
N THR A 54 5.46 -14.74 -12.61
CA THR A 54 5.86 -14.83 -11.20
C THR A 54 6.80 -13.71 -10.78
N SER A 55 7.55 -13.13 -11.72
CA SER A 55 8.53 -12.09 -11.43
C SER A 55 8.29 -10.84 -12.27
N ILE A 56 7.79 -9.80 -11.62
CA ILE A 56 7.61 -8.50 -12.26
C ILE A 56 8.96 -7.88 -12.62
N HIS A 57 9.95 -7.99 -11.73
CA HIS A 57 11.29 -7.46 -11.95
C HIS A 57 11.91 -8.03 -13.24
N MET A 58 11.89 -9.34 -13.40
CA MET A 58 12.39 -10.01 -14.60
C MET A 58 11.67 -9.53 -15.86
N LEU A 59 10.35 -9.40 -15.82
CA LEU A 59 9.57 -8.94 -16.97
C LEU A 59 9.92 -7.49 -17.37
N LEU A 60 10.03 -6.61 -16.39
CA LEU A 60 10.40 -5.21 -16.63
C LEU A 60 11.86 -5.07 -17.08
N GLU A 61 12.77 -5.86 -16.53
CA GLU A 61 14.16 -5.93 -16.94
C GLU A 61 14.29 -6.34 -18.42
N ILE A 62 13.62 -7.42 -18.84
CA ILE A 62 13.58 -7.89 -20.22
C ILE A 62 13.00 -6.80 -21.15
N ALA A 63 11.90 -6.15 -20.73
CA ALA A 63 11.27 -5.09 -21.51
C ALA A 63 12.18 -3.85 -21.62
N ARG A 64 12.86 -3.44 -20.53
CA ARG A 64 13.83 -2.33 -20.52
C ARG A 64 15.05 -2.63 -21.38
N ALA A 65 15.47 -3.90 -21.48
CA ALA A 65 16.52 -4.34 -22.39
C ALA A 65 16.09 -4.28 -23.88
N GLY A 66 14.83 -3.97 -24.16
CA GLY A 66 14.28 -3.74 -25.50
C GLY A 66 13.64 -4.98 -26.13
N TYR A 67 13.41 -6.05 -25.40
CA TYR A 67 12.65 -7.19 -25.88
C TYR A 67 11.14 -6.97 -25.73
N ARG A 68 10.38 -7.62 -26.59
CA ARG A 68 8.92 -7.67 -26.47
C ARG A 68 8.55 -8.79 -25.48
N VAL A 69 7.76 -8.47 -24.48
CA VAL A 69 7.35 -9.44 -23.45
C VAL A 69 5.83 -9.61 -23.45
N LEU A 70 5.39 -10.85 -23.36
CA LEU A 70 4.00 -11.23 -23.10
C LEU A 70 3.97 -12.11 -21.86
N THR A 71 3.18 -11.75 -20.88
CA THR A 71 3.02 -12.55 -19.67
C THR A 71 1.56 -12.88 -19.39
N ALA A 72 1.33 -14.04 -18.78
CA ALA A 72 0.04 -14.44 -18.21
C ALA A 72 0.13 -14.38 -16.68
N VAL A 73 -0.70 -13.57 -16.05
CA VAL A 73 -0.71 -13.38 -14.60
C VAL A 73 -2.07 -13.71 -14.03
N ASN A 74 -2.18 -14.80 -13.27
CA ASN A 74 -3.42 -15.22 -12.63
C ASN A 74 -3.68 -14.55 -11.28
N ASN A 75 -2.61 -14.16 -10.57
CA ASN A 75 -2.76 -13.48 -9.29
C ASN A 75 -3.13 -12.01 -9.53
N PRO A 76 -4.29 -11.53 -9.06
CA PRO A 76 -4.73 -10.17 -9.30
C PRO A 76 -3.82 -9.12 -8.63
N ILE A 77 -3.18 -9.43 -7.51
CA ILE A 77 -2.23 -8.53 -6.85
C ILE A 77 -0.96 -8.39 -7.69
N THR A 78 -0.38 -9.50 -8.13
CA THR A 78 0.80 -9.49 -9.01
C THR A 78 0.53 -8.74 -10.31
N ARG A 79 -0.64 -8.96 -10.92
CA ARG A 79 -1.06 -8.23 -12.12
C ARG A 79 -1.17 -6.73 -11.85
N PHE A 80 -1.81 -6.34 -10.75
CA PHE A 80 -1.96 -4.93 -10.36
C PHE A 80 -0.60 -4.26 -10.16
N VAL A 81 0.32 -4.92 -9.45
CA VAL A 81 1.68 -4.40 -9.22
C VAL A 81 2.44 -4.26 -10.54
N LEU A 82 2.35 -5.26 -11.43
CA LEU A 82 2.96 -5.18 -12.76
C LEU A 82 2.42 -3.98 -13.57
N GLU A 83 1.11 -3.76 -13.58
CA GLU A 83 0.49 -2.64 -14.29
C GLU A 83 0.96 -1.27 -13.74
N VAL A 84 1.17 -1.15 -12.42
CA VAL A 84 1.70 0.07 -11.79
C VAL A 84 3.18 0.28 -12.12
N GLU A 85 3.99 -0.76 -12.02
CA GLU A 85 5.44 -0.69 -12.26
C GLU A 85 5.78 -0.51 -13.74
N ALA A 86 4.94 -1.01 -14.66
CA ALA A 86 5.12 -0.82 -16.10
C ALA A 86 4.80 0.61 -16.56
N ASP A 87 3.91 1.30 -15.86
CA ASP A 87 3.49 2.67 -16.16
C ASP A 87 3.29 3.46 -14.87
N PRO A 88 4.37 3.76 -14.13
CA PRO A 88 4.30 4.46 -12.85
C PRO A 88 3.85 5.91 -13.02
N PRO A 89 3.09 6.46 -12.06
CA PRO A 89 2.76 7.87 -12.07
C PRO A 89 4.00 8.73 -11.85
N THR A 90 4.02 9.90 -12.44
CA THR A 90 4.96 10.93 -12.05
C THR A 90 4.63 11.46 -10.66
N HIS A 91 5.62 12.05 -9.99
CA HIS A 91 5.38 12.68 -8.68
C HIS A 91 4.26 13.74 -8.74
N ALA A 92 4.20 14.54 -9.80
CA ALA A 92 3.18 15.57 -9.96
C ALA A 92 1.77 14.99 -10.13
N GLU A 93 1.62 13.91 -10.92
CA GLU A 93 0.34 13.20 -11.10
C GLU A 93 -0.13 12.59 -9.78
N LEU A 94 0.77 11.98 -9.02
CA LEU A 94 0.46 11.39 -7.73
C LEU A 94 0.02 12.43 -6.71
N VAL A 95 0.74 13.55 -6.59
CA VAL A 95 0.39 14.66 -5.70
C VAL A 95 -0.96 15.27 -6.09
N ALA A 96 -1.23 15.45 -7.39
CA ALA A 96 -2.52 15.96 -7.86
C ALA A 96 -3.66 15.03 -7.48
N SER A 97 -3.51 13.72 -7.72
CA SER A 97 -4.52 12.70 -7.37
C SER A 97 -4.77 12.62 -5.87
N LEU A 98 -3.70 12.70 -5.05
CA LEU A 98 -3.81 12.76 -3.59
C LEU A 98 -4.55 14.02 -3.12
N SER A 99 -4.25 15.16 -3.70
CA SER A 99 -4.89 16.43 -3.34
C SER A 99 -6.39 16.40 -3.68
N GLU A 100 -6.77 15.76 -4.79
CA GLU A 100 -8.15 15.56 -5.17
C GLU A 100 -8.89 14.65 -4.17
N LEU A 101 -8.28 13.52 -3.80
CA LEU A 101 -8.83 12.63 -2.78
C LEU A 101 -8.96 13.33 -1.42
N ALA A 102 -7.92 14.01 -0.96
CA ALA A 102 -7.85 14.72 0.33
C ALA A 102 -8.89 15.84 0.43
N SER A 103 -9.10 16.59 -0.65
CA SER A 103 -10.08 17.69 -0.73
C SER A 103 -11.51 17.22 -0.92
N SER A 104 -11.72 15.96 -1.27
CA SER A 104 -13.04 15.39 -1.49
C SER A 104 -13.86 15.43 -0.19
N ARG A 105 -15.17 15.64 -0.30
CA ARG A 105 -16.02 15.80 0.89
C ARG A 105 -16.68 14.49 1.31
N LYS A 106 -16.72 14.26 2.63
CA LYS A 106 -17.56 13.26 3.28
C LYS A 106 -18.53 13.98 4.21
N GLY A 107 -19.77 14.14 3.77
CA GLY A 107 -20.71 15.07 4.40
C GLY A 107 -20.25 16.52 4.19
N ASP A 108 -20.19 17.30 5.27
CA ASP A 108 -19.82 18.72 5.21
C ASP A 108 -18.31 18.96 5.32
N GLU A 109 -17.53 17.95 5.69
CA GLU A 109 -16.09 18.08 5.91
C GLU A 109 -15.26 17.49 4.76
N LYS A 110 -14.04 18.02 4.59
CA LYS A 110 -13.02 17.40 3.72
C LYS A 110 -12.53 16.10 4.33
N LEU A 111 -12.23 15.12 3.49
CA LEU A 111 -11.68 13.84 3.91
C LEU A 111 -10.42 14.01 4.78
N GLU A 112 -9.49 14.84 4.33
CA GLU A 112 -8.26 15.16 5.06
C GLU A 112 -8.54 15.67 6.47
N THR A 113 -9.43 16.66 6.58
CA THR A 113 -9.81 17.26 7.88
C THR A 113 -10.40 16.21 8.82
N GLN A 114 -11.31 15.39 8.30
CA GLN A 114 -11.95 14.33 9.06
C GLN A 114 -10.94 13.29 9.56
N LEU A 115 -10.04 12.83 8.71
CA LEU A 115 -9.04 11.82 9.09
C LEU A 115 -8.01 12.40 10.05
N THR A 116 -7.51 13.62 9.78
CA THR A 116 -6.56 14.30 10.66
C THR A 116 -7.15 14.52 12.05
N SER A 117 -8.43 14.83 12.16
CA SER A 117 -9.11 15.04 13.45
C SER A 117 -9.02 13.83 14.39
N LEU A 118 -8.90 12.61 13.84
CA LEU A 118 -8.74 11.38 14.63
C LEU A 118 -7.40 11.31 15.34
N TYR A 119 -6.39 12.00 14.82
CA TYR A 119 -5.02 12.00 15.34
C TYR A 119 -4.66 13.28 16.06
N LEU A 120 -5.54 14.31 16.06
CA LEU A 120 -5.29 15.55 16.79
C LEU A 120 -5.21 15.27 18.29
N THR A 121 -4.20 15.84 18.91
CA THR A 121 -3.94 15.79 20.36
C THR A 121 -3.44 17.15 20.84
N THR A 122 -3.20 17.31 22.13
CA THR A 122 -2.73 18.58 22.71
C THR A 122 -1.25 18.50 23.04
N CYS A 123 -0.47 19.46 22.56
CA CYS A 123 0.95 19.55 22.90
C CYS A 123 1.12 19.76 24.44
N PRO A 124 1.95 18.96 25.12
CA PRO A 124 2.14 19.11 26.57
C PRO A 124 2.86 20.40 26.97
N HIS A 125 3.58 21.03 26.02
CA HIS A 125 4.37 22.22 26.29
C HIS A 125 3.59 23.53 26.06
N CYS A 126 2.99 23.71 24.89
CA CYS A 126 2.31 24.96 24.51
C CYS A 126 0.78 24.87 24.50
N GLN A 127 0.21 23.71 24.77
CA GLN A 127 -1.23 23.43 24.78
C GLN A 127 -1.93 23.62 23.42
N ALA A 128 -1.18 23.81 22.35
CA ALA A 128 -1.74 23.88 21.01
C ALA A 128 -2.20 22.51 20.53
N SER A 129 -3.27 22.49 19.70
CA SER A 129 -3.72 21.28 19.02
C SER A 129 -2.73 20.95 17.90
N THR A 130 -2.26 19.71 17.88
CA THR A 130 -1.29 19.18 16.89
C THR A 130 -1.62 17.73 16.57
N PRO A 131 -1.39 17.24 15.34
CA PRO A 131 -1.54 15.81 15.07
C PRO A 131 -0.45 15.01 15.78
N ALA A 132 -0.82 13.88 16.38
CA ALA A 132 0.13 12.87 16.78
C ALA A 132 0.61 12.12 15.53
N GLU A 133 1.90 11.85 15.47
CA GLU A 133 2.50 11.01 14.42
C GLU A 133 2.12 9.55 14.66
N GLU A 134 2.21 9.11 15.91
CA GLU A 134 1.92 7.73 16.30
C GLU A 134 1.22 7.65 17.65
N PHE A 135 0.46 6.56 17.83
CA PHE A 135 -0.06 6.11 19.12
C PHE A 135 0.45 4.69 19.37
N ILE A 136 1.18 4.51 20.47
CA ILE A 136 1.79 3.24 20.85
C ILE A 136 0.81 2.46 21.73
N TRP A 137 0.56 1.20 21.35
CA TRP A 137 -0.30 0.26 22.06
C TRP A 137 0.51 -0.89 22.61
N GLU A 138 0.28 -1.24 23.86
CA GLU A 138 0.73 -2.52 24.39
C GLU A 138 -0.23 -3.64 24.01
N LYS A 139 0.28 -4.86 23.83
CA LYS A 139 -0.44 -6.05 23.26
C LYS A 139 -1.67 -6.33 24.10
N SER A 140 -2.24 -5.94 24.93
CA SER A 140 -3.50 -6.24 25.65
C SER A 140 -4.17 -4.98 26.20
N ALA A 141 -3.60 -3.82 25.89
CA ALA A 141 -4.15 -2.57 26.37
C ALA A 141 -5.42 -2.19 25.61
N ALA A 142 -6.43 -1.74 26.35
CA ALA A 142 -7.68 -1.23 25.74
C ALA A 142 -7.47 0.14 25.07
N TYR A 143 -6.41 0.86 25.46
CA TYR A 143 -6.06 2.19 24.98
C TYR A 143 -4.56 2.26 24.68
N PRO A 144 -4.12 3.20 23.81
CA PRO A 144 -2.70 3.47 23.64
C PRO A 144 -2.11 3.96 24.97
N THR A 145 -0.88 3.58 25.22
CA THR A 145 -0.15 3.98 26.43
C THR A 145 0.64 5.26 26.21
N LYS A 146 1.09 5.50 24.98
CA LYS A 146 1.92 6.64 24.61
C LYS A 146 1.50 7.19 23.26
N ARG A 147 1.94 8.44 23.01
CA ARG A 147 1.80 9.14 21.73
C ARG A 147 3.12 9.80 21.37
N ILE A 148 3.45 9.79 20.10
CA ILE A 148 4.59 10.49 19.52
C ILE A 148 4.05 11.68 18.74
N LEU A 149 4.63 12.84 18.94
CA LEU A 149 4.27 14.05 18.21
C LEU A 149 5.46 14.99 18.05
N THR A 150 5.41 15.77 16.98
CA THR A 150 6.22 16.99 16.79
C THR A 150 5.27 18.17 16.68
N CYS A 151 5.35 19.09 17.63
CA CYS A 151 4.42 20.22 17.70
C CYS A 151 4.74 21.26 16.63
N ASN A 152 3.79 21.53 15.75
CA ASN A 152 3.93 22.53 14.68
C ASN A 152 4.01 23.97 15.21
N HIS A 153 3.63 24.23 16.49
CA HIS A 153 3.62 25.55 17.08
C HIS A 153 4.92 25.89 17.83
N CYS A 154 5.44 24.97 18.62
CA CYS A 154 6.61 25.24 19.47
C CYS A 154 7.82 24.36 19.16
N GLY A 155 7.71 23.45 18.20
CA GLY A 155 8.78 22.53 17.81
C GLY A 155 9.09 21.43 18.83
N ASN A 156 8.34 21.36 19.96
CA ASN A 156 8.56 20.32 20.96
C ASN A 156 8.22 18.94 20.34
N SER A 157 9.15 18.01 20.42
CA SER A 157 9.04 16.68 19.83
C SER A 157 9.38 15.61 20.84
N GLY A 158 8.72 14.46 20.75
CA GLY A 158 9.02 13.30 21.59
C GLY A 158 7.83 12.40 21.87
N GLU A 159 8.07 11.49 22.81
CA GLU A 159 7.11 10.53 23.31
C GLU A 159 6.45 11.03 24.59
N PHE A 160 5.13 11.01 24.64
CA PHE A 160 4.34 11.55 25.75
C PHE A 160 3.23 10.59 26.17
N ALA A 161 2.75 10.73 27.40
CA ALA A 161 1.58 10.00 27.87
C ALA A 161 0.32 10.39 27.09
N VAL A 162 -0.58 9.44 26.89
CA VAL A 162 -1.89 9.64 26.27
C VAL A 162 -2.79 10.48 27.18
N LEU A 163 -3.55 11.39 26.61
CA LEU A 163 -4.52 12.22 27.34
C LEU A 163 -5.91 11.56 27.40
N SER A 164 -6.75 12.04 28.32
CA SER A 164 -8.16 11.64 28.41
C SER A 164 -8.93 11.87 27.13
N ASP A 165 -8.67 12.98 26.44
CA ASP A 165 -9.31 13.32 25.16
C ASP A 165 -8.94 12.35 24.03
N ASP A 166 -7.69 11.86 24.04
CA ASP A 166 -7.24 10.85 23.09
C ASP A 166 -7.97 9.51 23.31
N GLN A 167 -8.20 9.16 24.60
CA GLN A 167 -8.96 7.96 24.98
C GLN A 167 -10.45 8.09 24.63
N GLU A 168 -11.04 9.28 24.81
CA GLU A 168 -12.43 9.53 24.44
C GLU A 168 -12.67 9.37 22.93
N LYS A 169 -11.75 9.86 22.09
CA LYS A 169 -11.81 9.65 20.64
C LYS A 169 -11.81 8.17 20.28
N ILE A 170 -10.98 7.37 20.95
CA ILE A 170 -10.95 5.92 20.73
C ILE A 170 -12.25 5.26 21.21
N ASN A 171 -12.81 5.68 22.35
CA ASN A 171 -14.09 5.17 22.83
C ASN A 171 -15.21 5.43 21.82
N ASN A 172 -15.23 6.61 21.23
CA ASN A 172 -16.21 6.95 20.20
C ASN A 172 -16.08 6.07 18.94
N LEU A 173 -14.84 5.78 18.52
CA LEU A 173 -14.58 4.85 17.43
C LEU A 173 -14.96 3.40 17.81
N ASN A 174 -14.68 2.97 19.03
CA ASN A 174 -15.02 1.63 19.50
C ASN A 174 -16.51 1.32 19.42
N ARG A 175 -17.38 2.32 19.65
CA ARG A 175 -18.84 2.16 19.51
C ARG A 175 -19.28 1.76 18.12
N THR A 176 -18.54 2.15 17.09
CA THR A 176 -18.85 1.88 15.68
C THR A 176 -17.94 0.83 15.04
N THR A 177 -16.92 0.35 15.75
CA THR A 177 -15.91 -0.58 15.21
C THR A 177 -16.52 -1.87 14.68
N ALA A 178 -17.48 -2.46 15.39
CA ALA A 178 -18.16 -3.69 14.95
C ALA A 178 -18.84 -3.49 13.58
N MET A 179 -19.49 -2.34 13.38
CA MET A 179 -20.12 -1.99 12.09
C MET A 179 -19.05 -1.82 11.00
N HIS A 180 -17.92 -1.18 11.31
CA HIS A 180 -16.83 -0.99 10.34
C HIS A 180 -16.18 -2.32 9.96
N ARG A 181 -15.96 -3.22 10.92
CA ARG A 181 -15.47 -4.58 10.67
C ARG A 181 -16.44 -5.38 9.80
N ALA A 182 -17.73 -5.34 10.10
CA ALA A 182 -18.73 -6.01 9.29
C ALA A 182 -18.73 -5.50 7.82
N ARG A 183 -18.67 -4.19 7.63
CA ARG A 183 -18.58 -3.59 6.28
C ARG A 183 -17.28 -3.95 5.55
N ALA A 184 -16.16 -4.00 6.26
CA ALA A 184 -14.89 -4.46 5.70
C ALA A 184 -14.98 -5.92 5.28
N LEU A 185 -15.53 -6.77 6.13
CA LEU A 185 -15.71 -8.20 5.86
C LEU A 185 -16.58 -8.44 4.63
N GLU A 186 -17.72 -7.77 4.52
CA GLU A 186 -18.60 -7.87 3.32
C GLU A 186 -17.87 -7.43 2.03
N ARG A 187 -16.89 -6.54 2.15
CA ARG A 187 -16.13 -6.06 1.01
C ARG A 187 -15.05 -7.05 0.56
N VAL A 188 -14.38 -7.74 1.50
CA VAL A 188 -13.25 -8.62 1.19
C VAL A 188 -13.63 -10.08 1.01
N ALA A 189 -14.72 -10.51 1.63
CA ALA A 189 -15.21 -11.87 1.54
C ALA A 189 -16.75 -11.91 1.56
N ALA A 190 -17.34 -12.33 0.44
CA ALA A 190 -18.79 -12.43 0.33
C ALA A 190 -19.37 -13.48 1.29
N PRO A 191 -20.67 -13.40 1.64
CA PRO A 191 -21.34 -14.48 2.33
C PRO A 191 -21.21 -15.82 1.58
N GLY A 192 -20.73 -16.86 2.26
CA GLY A 192 -20.48 -18.18 1.68
C GLY A 192 -19.08 -18.39 1.09
N ASP A 193 -18.22 -17.37 1.11
CA ASP A 193 -16.82 -17.53 0.77
C ASP A 193 -16.14 -18.47 1.80
N PRO A 194 -15.43 -19.53 1.36
CA PRO A 194 -14.77 -20.46 2.26
C PRO A 194 -13.68 -19.79 3.11
N ASP A 195 -13.06 -18.73 2.62
CA ASP A 195 -11.99 -18.02 3.30
C ASP A 195 -12.49 -16.87 4.20
N ARG A 196 -13.82 -16.66 4.27
CA ARG A 196 -14.41 -15.58 5.06
C ARG A 196 -14.02 -15.62 6.53
N ILE A 197 -13.85 -16.81 7.10
CA ILE A 197 -13.44 -16.99 8.49
C ILE A 197 -12.04 -16.40 8.75
N TYR A 198 -11.13 -16.56 7.81
CA TYR A 198 -9.77 -15.99 7.92
C TYR A 198 -9.78 -14.46 7.75
N ALA A 199 -10.62 -13.95 6.85
CA ALA A 199 -10.81 -12.51 6.70
C ALA A 199 -11.38 -11.87 7.98
N GLU A 200 -12.34 -12.52 8.62
CA GLU A 200 -12.92 -12.09 9.90
C GLU A 200 -11.86 -12.07 11.01
N GLU A 201 -11.07 -13.14 11.13
CA GLU A 201 -9.97 -13.22 12.09
C GLU A 201 -8.95 -12.08 11.87
N VAL A 202 -8.48 -11.87 10.66
CA VAL A 202 -7.53 -10.81 10.32
C VAL A 202 -8.08 -9.43 10.69
N LEU A 203 -9.35 -9.17 10.44
CA LEU A 203 -9.98 -7.89 10.80
C LEU A 203 -10.03 -7.64 12.31
N THR A 204 -9.91 -8.67 13.15
CA THR A 204 -9.86 -8.50 14.61
C THR A 204 -8.55 -7.88 15.08
N TYR A 205 -7.45 -8.07 14.34
CA TYR A 205 -6.13 -7.50 14.65
C TYR A 205 -6.02 -6.01 14.32
N HIS A 206 -6.94 -5.49 13.51
CA HIS A 206 -6.91 -4.06 13.17
C HIS A 206 -7.48 -3.22 14.31
N LEU A 207 -6.70 -2.23 14.72
CA LEU A 207 -7.14 -1.22 15.67
C LEU A 207 -8.29 -0.36 15.08
N PRO A 208 -9.21 0.14 15.92
CA PRO A 208 -10.39 0.89 15.46
C PRO A 208 -10.07 2.10 14.56
N ARG A 209 -9.04 2.88 14.91
CA ARG A 209 -8.68 4.11 14.20
C ARG A 209 -8.11 3.82 12.80
N PRO A 210 -7.07 2.98 12.62
CA PRO A 210 -6.60 2.60 11.29
C PRO A 210 -7.69 1.95 10.43
N LEU A 211 -8.48 1.05 11.00
CA LEU A 211 -9.58 0.40 10.30
C LEU A 211 -10.61 1.41 9.76
N TYR A 212 -11.05 2.34 10.61
CA TYR A 212 -11.97 3.40 10.20
C TYR A 212 -11.38 4.27 9.11
N SER A 213 -10.11 4.69 9.26
CA SER A 213 -9.42 5.53 8.29
C SER A 213 -9.31 4.84 6.93
N LEU A 214 -8.83 3.60 6.92
CA LEU A 214 -8.66 2.82 5.71
C LEU A 214 -9.98 2.59 4.96
N ILE A 215 -11.03 2.14 5.65
CA ILE A 215 -12.35 1.93 5.05
C ILE A 215 -12.92 3.26 4.53
N THR A 216 -12.72 4.34 5.26
CA THR A 216 -13.21 5.66 4.84
C THR A 216 -12.51 6.11 3.56
N ILE A 217 -11.19 5.95 3.46
CA ILE A 217 -10.41 6.28 2.26
C ILE A 217 -10.86 5.41 1.08
N ILE A 218 -10.95 4.09 1.26
CA ILE A 218 -11.35 3.15 0.21
C ILE A 218 -12.74 3.48 -0.32
N ASN A 219 -13.73 3.67 0.56
CA ASN A 219 -15.09 4.02 0.14
C ASN A 219 -15.14 5.37 -0.58
N ARG A 220 -14.29 6.31 -0.18
CA ARG A 220 -14.20 7.60 -0.86
C ARG A 220 -13.56 7.45 -2.23
N LEU A 221 -12.49 6.70 -2.33
CA LEU A 221 -11.81 6.41 -3.59
C LEU A 221 -12.76 5.76 -4.60
N ASP A 222 -13.61 4.82 -4.17
CA ASP A 222 -14.62 4.19 -5.04
C ASP A 222 -15.64 5.16 -5.60
N SER A 223 -16.05 6.14 -4.79
CA SER A 223 -17.08 7.13 -5.17
C SER A 223 -16.52 8.37 -5.89
N LEU A 224 -15.20 8.53 -5.93
CA LEU A 224 -14.56 9.70 -6.52
C LEU A 224 -14.61 9.63 -8.05
N GLN A 225 -14.93 10.74 -8.68
CA GLN A 225 -14.99 10.87 -10.16
C GLN A 225 -13.58 11.20 -10.68
N ILE A 226 -12.76 10.19 -10.81
CA ILE A 226 -11.38 10.24 -11.30
C ILE A 226 -11.17 9.21 -12.41
N THR A 227 -10.09 9.35 -13.16
CA THR A 227 -9.73 8.40 -14.21
C THR A 227 -9.31 7.05 -13.61
N ASP A 228 -9.40 5.97 -14.40
CA ASP A 228 -8.97 4.63 -13.98
C ASP A 228 -7.48 4.62 -13.59
N ARG A 229 -6.64 5.39 -14.31
CA ARG A 229 -5.23 5.56 -13.99
C ARG A 229 -5.04 6.19 -12.59
N GLN A 230 -5.69 7.31 -12.31
CA GLN A 230 -5.61 7.95 -10.99
C GLN A 230 -6.09 7.02 -9.87
N ARG A 231 -7.17 6.26 -10.14
CA ARG A 231 -7.69 5.27 -9.19
C ARG A 231 -6.69 4.16 -8.92
N ARG A 232 -6.05 3.63 -9.99
CA ARG A 232 -4.98 2.63 -9.90
C ARG A 232 -3.82 3.16 -9.04
N ASP A 233 -3.35 4.36 -9.32
CA ASP A 233 -2.19 4.96 -8.65
C ASP A 233 -2.47 5.24 -7.16
N LEU A 234 -3.65 5.74 -6.83
CA LEU A 234 -4.09 5.90 -5.43
C LEU A 234 -4.29 4.56 -4.71
N SER A 235 -4.78 3.53 -5.42
CA SER A 235 -4.89 2.18 -4.87
C SER A 235 -3.51 1.57 -4.58
N ALA A 236 -2.51 1.87 -5.41
CA ALA A 236 -1.14 1.42 -5.19
C ALA A 236 -0.54 2.01 -3.91
N LEU A 237 -0.82 3.29 -3.60
CA LEU A 237 -0.43 3.90 -2.33
C LEU A 237 -1.08 3.20 -1.14
N LEU A 238 -2.38 2.87 -1.23
CA LEU A 238 -3.07 2.16 -0.15
C LEU A 238 -2.52 0.74 0.06
N LEU A 239 -2.05 0.10 -0.99
CA LEU A 239 -1.42 -1.20 -0.92
C LEU A 239 0.00 -1.12 -0.32
N GLY A 240 0.70 0.00 -0.52
CA GLY A 240 2.05 0.28 -0.02
C GLY A 240 2.12 0.65 1.46
N VAL A 241 1.02 1.00 2.09
CA VAL A 241 0.91 1.34 3.53
C VAL A 241 0.67 0.08 4.34
#